data_e0a8d03172a2aec4276cfa395ac4787b
#
_entry.id   e0a8d03172a2aec4276cfa395ac4787b
#
_cell.length_a   1.000
_cell.length_b   1.000
_cell.length_c   1.000
_cell.angle_alpha   90.00
_cell.angle_beta   90.00
_cell.angle_gamma   90.00
#
_symmetry.space_group_name_H-M   'P 1'
#
loop_
_entity.id
_entity.type
_entity.pdbx_description
1 polymer ?
#
loop_
_entity_poly.entity_id
_entity_poly.type
_entity_poly.pdbx_seq_one_letter_code
_entity_poly.pdbx_strand_id
1 'polypeptide(L)'
;MTDAAGKQDQAGQASLGIAHLVKQYANADRPVLNDISFDVPHGKVFVIVGPSGSGKSTLLRTIAGLEPIQGGTISLNGEVIETGKPGTESAGRSKRSSELRTRVGMVFQSYDLFPNKTVLGNITLAPTLVQKRDKGEVEQEAIRLLERVGLADRKDSWPHELSGGQRQRVAICRALILHPEVLLFDEVTAALDPEMVREVLDVMLELADSGQTMLIVTHEMQFARAIADQVILLEDGGIVERSDDAERFFTNPTTERAKQFLHTFEFDRHRKSADQSERSEQ
;
A
#
# COMPACT_ATOMS: atom_id res chain seq x y z
N MET A 1 14.75 29.60 14.71
CA MET A 1 14.53 30.00 13.31
C MET A 1 15.55 29.27 12.42
N THR A 2 15.43 27.95 12.26
CA THR A 2 16.32 27.17 11.35
C THR A 2 15.68 25.80 11.11
N ASP A 3 14.47 25.74 10.53
CA ASP A 3 13.85 24.44 10.17
C ASP A 3 12.94 24.51 8.91
N ALA A 4 12.98 25.65 8.21
CA ALA A 4 12.17 25.82 6.99
C ALA A 4 12.96 25.61 5.68
N ALA A 5 14.29 25.54 5.73
CA ALA A 5 15.14 25.43 4.54
C ALA A 5 15.34 23.96 4.06
N GLY A 6 15.10 22.97 4.93
CA GLY A 6 15.28 21.54 4.59
C GLY A 6 14.12 20.91 3.85
N LYS A 7 12.94 21.54 3.83
CA LYS A 7 11.73 20.94 3.21
C LYS A 7 11.55 21.28 1.72
N GLN A 8 12.23 22.27 1.18
CA GLN A 8 12.04 22.70 -0.21
C GLN A 8 12.89 21.93 -1.24
N ASP A 9 13.98 21.28 -0.82
CA ASP A 9 14.85 20.52 -1.76
C ASP A 9 14.44 19.04 -1.96
N GLN A 10 13.49 18.53 -1.20
CA GLN A 10 13.05 17.12 -1.31
C GLN A 10 11.88 16.90 -2.28
N ALA A 11 11.25 17.94 -2.80
CA ALA A 11 10.05 17.87 -3.63
C ALA A 11 10.25 17.23 -5.03
N GLY A 12 11.48 16.86 -5.40
CA GLY A 12 11.78 16.20 -6.67
C GLY A 12 12.56 14.88 -6.52
N GLN A 13 12.89 14.48 -5.30
CA GLN A 13 13.63 13.25 -5.06
C GLN A 13 12.66 12.10 -4.78
N ALA A 14 12.88 10.93 -5.42
CA ALA A 14 12.08 9.75 -5.17
C ALA A 14 12.25 9.27 -3.72
N SER A 15 11.14 9.16 -2.98
CA SER A 15 11.12 8.56 -1.63
C SER A 15 11.29 7.05 -1.71
N LEU A 16 10.68 6.42 -2.73
CA LEU A 16 10.83 4.99 -3.04
C LEU A 16 11.17 4.84 -4.52
N GLY A 17 12.26 4.16 -4.82
CA GLY A 17 12.66 3.79 -6.18
C GLY A 17 12.69 2.28 -6.36
N ILE A 18 12.07 1.80 -7.42
CA ILE A 18 12.07 0.40 -7.86
C ILE A 18 12.69 0.35 -9.24
N ALA A 19 13.76 -0.42 -9.43
CA ALA A 19 14.44 -0.54 -10.72
C ALA A 19 14.66 -2.00 -11.10
N HIS A 20 14.09 -2.40 -12.24
CA HIS A 20 14.25 -3.73 -12.86
C HIS A 20 13.92 -4.89 -11.91
N LEU A 21 12.92 -4.72 -11.03
CA LEU A 21 12.56 -5.69 -10.01
C LEU A 21 12.00 -6.95 -10.64
N VAL A 22 12.60 -8.09 -10.26
CA VAL A 22 12.17 -9.44 -10.67
C VAL A 22 11.89 -10.26 -9.43
N LYS A 23 10.70 -10.88 -9.40
CA LYS A 23 10.30 -11.83 -8.38
C LYS A 23 9.85 -13.12 -9.01
N GLN A 24 10.50 -14.23 -8.64
CA GLN A 24 10.11 -15.59 -9.03
C GLN A 24 10.07 -16.48 -7.81
N TYR A 25 9.02 -17.28 -7.68
CA TYR A 25 8.95 -18.33 -6.66
C TYR A 25 9.62 -19.62 -7.19
N ALA A 26 10.20 -20.41 -6.28
CA ALA A 26 10.96 -21.61 -6.62
C ALA A 26 10.21 -22.63 -7.51
N ASN A 27 8.90 -22.73 -7.34
CA ASN A 27 8.05 -23.67 -8.07
C ASN A 27 7.28 -23.02 -9.22
N ALA A 28 7.64 -21.82 -9.64
CA ALA A 28 6.98 -21.12 -10.74
C ALA A 28 7.83 -21.15 -12.01
N ASP A 29 7.23 -21.52 -13.13
CA ASP A 29 7.89 -21.57 -14.44
C ASP A 29 8.27 -20.17 -14.95
N ARG A 30 7.60 -19.14 -14.48
CA ARG A 30 7.81 -17.74 -14.88
C ARG A 30 7.79 -16.79 -13.67
N PRO A 31 8.46 -15.63 -13.77
CA PRO A 31 8.39 -14.61 -12.73
C PRO A 31 6.96 -14.14 -12.48
N VAL A 32 6.62 -13.92 -11.20
CA VAL A 32 5.37 -13.24 -10.79
C VAL A 32 5.48 -11.72 -10.98
N LEU A 33 6.70 -11.17 -10.85
CA LEU A 33 7.03 -9.79 -11.22
C LEU A 33 8.21 -9.83 -12.17
N ASN A 34 8.10 -9.13 -13.29
CA ASN A 34 9.08 -9.16 -14.36
C ASN A 34 9.42 -7.74 -14.83
N ASP A 35 10.63 -7.30 -14.51
CA ASP A 35 11.16 -6.00 -14.92
C ASP A 35 10.32 -4.78 -14.49
N ILE A 36 9.88 -4.78 -13.23
CA ILE A 36 9.08 -3.67 -12.68
C ILE A 36 9.99 -2.50 -12.33
N SER A 37 9.69 -1.32 -12.89
CA SER A 37 10.43 -0.09 -12.63
C SER A 37 9.49 1.11 -12.48
N PHE A 38 9.58 1.80 -11.35
CA PHE A 38 8.87 3.07 -11.07
C PHE A 38 9.47 3.79 -9.86
N ASP A 39 9.17 5.08 -9.77
CA ASP A 39 9.54 5.92 -8.63
C ASP A 39 8.29 6.53 -8.00
N VAL A 40 8.29 6.60 -6.66
CA VAL A 40 7.26 7.29 -5.88
C VAL A 40 7.90 8.54 -5.27
N PRO A 41 7.50 9.75 -5.67
CA PRO A 41 8.03 10.98 -5.09
C PRO A 41 7.63 11.14 -3.63
N HIS A 42 8.40 11.92 -2.88
CA HIS A 42 8.13 12.19 -1.47
C HIS A 42 6.75 12.86 -1.28
N GLY A 43 5.98 12.40 -0.32
CA GLY A 43 4.65 12.94 0.01
C GLY A 43 3.57 12.64 -1.02
N LYS A 44 3.82 11.72 -1.99
CA LYS A 44 2.88 11.36 -3.03
C LYS A 44 2.21 10.01 -2.77
N VAL A 45 1.00 9.89 -3.30
CA VAL A 45 0.21 8.66 -3.26
C VAL A 45 0.29 7.97 -4.61
N PHE A 46 0.84 6.76 -4.60
CA PHE A 46 0.97 5.90 -5.75
C PHE A 46 -0.01 4.72 -5.64
N VAL A 47 -0.89 4.58 -6.61
CA VAL A 47 -1.91 3.52 -6.61
C VAL A 47 -1.57 2.44 -7.63
N ILE A 48 -1.69 1.18 -7.22
CA ILE A 48 -1.51 0.00 -8.07
C ILE A 48 -2.88 -0.66 -8.25
N VAL A 49 -3.34 -0.72 -9.48
CA VAL A 49 -4.55 -1.43 -9.87
C VAL A 49 -4.22 -2.61 -10.79
N GLY A 50 -5.15 -3.53 -10.97
CA GLY A 50 -4.99 -4.67 -11.88
C GLY A 50 -5.81 -5.87 -11.46
N PRO A 51 -5.95 -6.88 -12.34
CA PRO A 51 -6.72 -8.08 -12.06
C PRO A 51 -6.14 -8.89 -10.89
N SER A 52 -6.96 -9.78 -10.31
CA SER A 52 -6.50 -10.71 -9.29
C SER A 52 -5.39 -11.60 -9.84
N GLY A 53 -4.36 -11.86 -9.04
CA GLY A 53 -3.21 -12.66 -9.46
C GLY A 53 -2.14 -11.92 -10.29
N SER A 54 -2.30 -10.62 -10.57
CA SER A 54 -1.31 -9.84 -11.35
C SER A 54 0.02 -9.57 -10.64
N GLY A 55 0.15 -9.91 -9.35
CA GLY A 55 1.37 -9.71 -8.58
C GLY A 55 1.37 -8.51 -7.63
N LYS A 56 0.26 -7.77 -7.48
CA LYS A 56 0.17 -6.54 -6.66
C LYS A 56 0.62 -6.75 -5.20
N SER A 57 0.04 -7.71 -4.50
CA SER A 57 0.42 -8.02 -3.10
C SER A 57 1.85 -8.55 -3.00
N THR A 58 2.32 -9.32 -4.00
CA THR A 58 3.71 -9.75 -4.08
C THR A 58 4.65 -8.56 -4.20
N LEU A 59 4.30 -7.55 -5.03
CA LEU A 59 5.08 -6.32 -5.18
C LEU A 59 5.18 -5.57 -3.84
N LEU A 60 4.06 -5.38 -3.13
CA LEU A 60 4.09 -4.72 -1.82
C LEU A 60 4.94 -5.50 -0.80
N ARG A 61 4.82 -6.83 -0.75
CA ARG A 61 5.61 -7.67 0.17
C ARG A 61 7.11 -7.64 -0.13
N THR A 62 7.50 -7.55 -1.40
CA THR A 62 8.92 -7.40 -1.77
C THR A 62 9.44 -6.02 -1.34
N ILE A 63 8.67 -4.96 -1.55
CA ILE A 63 9.02 -3.59 -1.13
C ILE A 63 9.13 -3.51 0.40
N ALA A 64 8.25 -4.21 1.15
CA ALA A 64 8.32 -4.30 2.60
C ALA A 64 9.48 -5.17 3.13
N GLY A 65 10.28 -5.78 2.26
CA GLY A 65 11.36 -6.69 2.65
C GLY A 65 10.86 -7.99 3.30
N LEU A 66 9.60 -8.37 3.06
CA LEU A 66 9.01 -9.62 3.55
C LEU A 66 9.31 -10.80 2.62
N GLU A 67 9.54 -10.51 1.34
CA GLU A 67 9.92 -11.49 0.34
C GLU A 67 11.20 -11.07 -0.39
N PRO A 68 12.11 -12.00 -0.74
CA PRO A 68 13.32 -11.69 -1.48
C PRO A 68 13.00 -11.41 -2.95
N ILE A 69 13.81 -10.57 -3.57
CA ILE A 69 13.81 -10.33 -5.02
C ILE A 69 14.95 -11.06 -5.69
N GLN A 70 14.76 -11.53 -6.92
CA GLN A 70 15.75 -12.25 -7.69
C GLN A 70 16.51 -11.35 -8.69
N GLY A 71 15.99 -10.15 -8.96
CA GLY A 71 16.63 -9.14 -9.80
C GLY A 71 16.21 -7.73 -9.42
N GLY A 72 16.96 -6.74 -9.88
CA GLY A 72 16.69 -5.34 -9.67
C GLY A 72 17.09 -4.81 -8.30
N THR A 73 16.61 -3.60 -7.98
CA THR A 73 16.93 -2.89 -6.73
C THR A 73 15.71 -2.19 -6.16
N ILE A 74 15.70 -2.05 -4.83
CA ILE A 74 14.76 -1.19 -4.08
C ILE A 74 15.60 -0.15 -3.37
N SER A 75 15.23 1.13 -3.52
CA SER A 75 15.90 2.26 -2.89
C SER A 75 14.91 3.12 -2.10
N LEU A 76 15.37 3.69 -0.99
CA LEU A 76 14.65 4.68 -0.19
C LEU A 76 15.48 5.95 -0.12
N ASN A 77 14.88 7.09 -0.48
CA ASN A 77 15.55 8.39 -0.52
C ASN A 77 16.89 8.36 -1.28
N GLY A 78 16.94 7.60 -2.41
CA GLY A 78 18.14 7.43 -3.23
C GLY A 78 19.15 6.41 -2.70
N GLU A 79 18.96 5.87 -1.50
CA GLU A 79 19.80 4.81 -0.95
C GLU A 79 19.30 3.42 -1.37
N VAL A 80 20.15 2.61 -2.00
CA VAL A 80 19.80 1.21 -2.35
C VAL A 80 19.78 0.35 -1.09
N ILE A 81 18.58 -0.06 -0.68
CA ILE A 81 18.35 -0.87 0.53
C ILE A 81 18.32 -2.37 0.21
N GLU A 82 17.80 -2.77 -0.95
CA GLU A 82 17.76 -4.18 -1.35
C GLU A 82 18.24 -4.34 -2.80
N THR A 83 18.92 -5.46 -3.07
CA THR A 83 19.41 -5.81 -4.40
C THR A 83 19.12 -7.27 -4.67
N GLY A 84 18.47 -7.55 -5.78
CA GLY A 84 18.11 -8.90 -6.19
C GLY A 84 19.33 -9.78 -6.44
N LYS A 85 19.23 -11.04 -6.03
CA LYS A 85 20.24 -12.07 -6.26
C LYS A 85 19.58 -13.31 -6.85
N PRO A 86 19.98 -13.75 -8.06
CA PRO A 86 19.48 -14.99 -8.63
C PRO A 86 19.64 -16.17 -7.67
N GLY A 87 18.62 -17.04 -7.59
CA GLY A 87 18.64 -18.23 -6.73
C GLY A 87 18.38 -17.98 -5.23
N THR A 88 18.04 -16.77 -4.83
CA THR A 88 17.66 -16.47 -3.44
C THR A 88 16.20 -16.84 -3.21
N GLU A 89 15.95 -17.91 -2.45
CA GLU A 89 14.58 -18.42 -2.19
C GLU A 89 13.96 -17.88 -0.92
N SER A 90 14.74 -17.44 0.04
CA SER A 90 14.24 -16.87 1.29
C SER A 90 14.67 -15.42 1.43
N ALA A 91 13.76 -14.58 1.96
CA ALA A 91 14.13 -13.29 2.51
C ALA A 91 15.19 -13.55 3.60
N GLY A 92 16.44 -13.54 3.20
CA GLY A 92 17.53 -13.74 4.12
C GLY A 92 17.34 -12.75 5.27
N ARG A 93 17.72 -13.13 6.49
CA ARG A 93 17.86 -12.20 7.62
C ARG A 93 19.06 -11.27 7.36
N SER A 94 19.10 -10.66 6.16
CA SER A 94 20.12 -9.67 5.86
C SER A 94 19.83 -8.43 6.71
N LYS A 95 20.88 -7.74 7.12
CA LYS A 95 20.76 -6.47 7.84
C LYS A 95 19.91 -5.47 7.03
N ARG A 96 20.01 -5.50 5.70
CA ARG A 96 19.28 -4.64 4.76
C ARG A 96 17.78 -4.93 4.74
N SER A 97 17.36 -6.20 4.64
CA SER A 97 15.93 -6.55 4.73
C SER A 97 15.31 -6.20 6.09
N SER A 98 16.12 -6.24 7.17
CA SER A 98 15.70 -5.75 8.49
C SER A 98 15.48 -4.23 8.49
N GLU A 99 16.31 -3.49 7.78
CA GLU A 99 16.22 -2.04 7.63
C GLU A 99 14.98 -1.63 6.84
N LEU A 100 14.68 -2.28 5.72
CA LEU A 100 13.41 -2.07 4.99
C LEU A 100 12.21 -2.20 5.91
N ARG A 101 12.14 -3.26 6.72
CA ARG A 101 11.02 -3.51 7.64
C ARG A 101 10.86 -2.47 8.75
N THR A 102 11.86 -1.65 9.02
CA THR A 102 11.78 -0.56 9.99
C THR A 102 11.46 0.79 9.37
N ARG A 103 11.78 0.98 8.07
CA ARG A 103 11.59 2.23 7.33
C ARG A 103 10.33 2.22 6.45
N VAL A 104 9.83 1.03 6.09
CA VAL A 104 8.62 0.84 5.30
C VAL A 104 7.55 0.21 6.17
N GLY A 105 6.47 0.93 6.41
CA GLY A 105 5.29 0.41 7.10
C GLY A 105 4.39 -0.37 6.14
N MET A 106 3.76 -1.45 6.60
CA MET A 106 2.78 -2.19 5.81
C MET A 106 1.53 -2.50 6.60
N VAL A 107 0.38 -2.25 5.97
CA VAL A 107 -0.95 -2.56 6.49
C VAL A 107 -1.55 -3.63 5.58
N PHE A 108 -1.90 -4.77 6.18
CA PHE A 108 -2.38 -5.97 5.47
C PHE A 108 -3.91 -6.02 5.41
N GLN A 109 -4.43 -6.75 4.44
CA GLN A 109 -5.85 -7.06 4.30
C GLN A 109 -6.42 -7.78 5.53
N SER A 110 -5.63 -8.65 6.18
CA SER A 110 -6.04 -9.50 7.30
C SER A 110 -5.88 -8.86 8.67
N TYR A 111 -5.58 -7.56 8.74
CA TYR A 111 -5.31 -6.78 9.97
C TYR A 111 -4.06 -7.23 10.74
N ASP A 112 -3.83 -8.53 10.90
CA ASP A 112 -2.71 -9.22 11.56
C ASP A 112 -2.37 -8.68 12.96
N LEU A 113 -3.41 -8.30 13.73
CA LEU A 113 -3.24 -7.89 15.11
C LEU A 113 -2.87 -9.10 15.98
N PHE A 114 -1.97 -8.88 16.93
CA PHE A 114 -1.64 -9.91 17.92
C PHE A 114 -2.85 -10.18 18.84
N PRO A 115 -3.46 -11.37 18.78
CA PRO A 115 -4.69 -11.67 19.50
C PRO A 115 -4.51 -11.70 21.03
N ASN A 116 -3.26 -11.87 21.47
CA ASN A 116 -2.84 -11.90 22.88
C ASN A 116 -2.32 -10.56 23.40
N LYS A 117 -2.63 -9.46 22.73
CA LYS A 117 -2.31 -8.09 23.12
C LYS A 117 -3.55 -7.22 23.03
N THR A 118 -3.66 -6.24 23.92
CA THR A 118 -4.67 -5.18 23.79
C THR A 118 -4.38 -4.29 22.58
N VAL A 119 -5.28 -3.40 22.23
CA VAL A 119 -5.08 -2.37 21.21
C VAL A 119 -3.80 -1.58 21.46
N LEU A 120 -3.64 -1.02 22.67
CA LEU A 120 -2.43 -0.29 23.06
C LEU A 120 -1.19 -1.19 22.98
N GLY A 121 -1.29 -2.43 23.45
CA GLY A 121 -0.21 -3.40 23.39
C GLY A 121 0.22 -3.77 21.97
N ASN A 122 -0.71 -3.81 21.00
CA ASN A 122 -0.42 -4.02 19.59
C ASN A 122 0.39 -2.87 19.00
N ILE A 123 0.01 -1.62 19.32
CA ILE A 123 0.65 -0.43 18.76
C ILE A 123 2.04 -0.24 19.39
N THR A 124 2.17 -0.38 20.70
CA THR A 124 3.41 -0.06 21.45
C THR A 124 4.50 -1.11 21.37
N LEU A 125 4.19 -2.33 20.91
CA LEU A 125 5.12 -3.47 20.96
C LEU A 125 6.40 -3.21 20.16
N ALA A 126 6.26 -2.87 18.87
CA ALA A 126 7.38 -2.74 17.96
C ALA A 126 8.28 -1.52 18.28
N PRO A 127 7.77 -0.30 18.52
CA PRO A 127 8.64 0.83 18.87
C PRO A 127 9.40 0.60 20.19
N THR A 128 8.79 -0.10 21.14
CA THR A 128 9.46 -0.40 22.42
C THR A 128 10.54 -1.49 22.25
N LEU A 129 10.22 -2.59 21.57
CA LEU A 129 11.15 -3.74 21.46
C LEU A 129 12.21 -3.56 20.39
N VAL A 130 11.84 -3.03 19.21
CA VAL A 130 12.72 -2.94 18.05
C VAL A 130 13.47 -1.61 18.02
N GLN A 131 12.76 -0.49 18.19
CA GLN A 131 13.36 0.85 18.19
C GLN A 131 13.91 1.26 19.56
N LYS A 132 13.60 0.48 20.62
CA LYS A 132 14.04 0.73 22.01
C LYS A 132 13.69 2.13 22.53
N ARG A 133 12.54 2.66 22.09
CA ARG A 133 12.01 3.95 22.53
C ARG A 133 11.47 3.85 23.96
N ASP A 134 11.42 4.98 24.64
CA ASP A 134 10.84 5.06 25.98
C ASP A 134 9.37 4.62 25.99
N LYS A 135 9.00 3.77 26.94
CA LYS A 135 7.66 3.19 27.02
C LYS A 135 6.59 4.25 27.25
N GLY A 136 6.85 5.24 28.10
CA GLY A 136 5.89 6.29 28.43
C GLY A 136 5.64 7.22 27.23
N GLU A 137 6.69 7.59 26.51
CA GLU A 137 6.57 8.40 25.29
C GLU A 137 5.80 7.65 24.20
N VAL A 138 6.09 6.36 24.00
CA VAL A 138 5.41 5.49 23.03
C VAL A 138 3.93 5.31 23.38
N GLU A 139 3.58 5.12 24.65
CA GLU A 139 2.18 5.02 25.09
C GLU A 139 1.40 6.32 24.83
N GLN A 140 1.98 7.47 25.13
CA GLN A 140 1.35 8.77 24.88
C GLN A 140 1.14 9.00 23.36
N GLU A 141 2.11 8.63 22.54
CA GLU A 141 1.99 8.74 21.10
C GLU A 141 0.93 7.78 20.55
N ALA A 142 0.89 6.54 21.03
CA ALA A 142 -0.12 5.55 20.64
C ALA A 142 -1.53 6.04 20.97
N ILE A 143 -1.73 6.69 22.12
CA ILE A 143 -3.02 7.29 22.50
C ILE A 143 -3.40 8.40 21.52
N ARG A 144 -2.47 9.30 21.17
CA ARG A 144 -2.74 10.35 20.16
C ARG A 144 -3.10 9.79 18.79
N LEU A 145 -2.46 8.69 18.37
CA LEU A 145 -2.83 8.01 17.13
C LEU A 145 -4.23 7.40 17.21
N LEU A 146 -4.58 6.80 18.35
CA LEU A 146 -5.92 6.26 18.59
C LEU A 146 -6.99 7.35 18.62
N GLU A 147 -6.68 8.53 19.19
CA GLU A 147 -7.56 9.70 19.15
C GLU A 147 -7.87 10.14 17.70
N ARG A 148 -6.84 10.21 16.84
CA ARG A 148 -7.00 10.56 15.41
C ARG A 148 -7.92 9.62 14.67
N VAL A 149 -7.91 8.34 14.99
CA VAL A 149 -8.77 7.33 14.31
C VAL A 149 -10.06 7.04 15.09
N GLY A 150 -10.40 7.82 16.13
CA GLY A 150 -11.63 7.69 16.91
C GLY A 150 -11.72 6.43 17.77
N LEU A 151 -10.58 5.93 18.28
CA LEU A 151 -10.51 4.67 19.05
C LEU A 151 -9.80 4.83 20.41
N ALA A 152 -9.71 6.04 20.97
CA ALA A 152 -9.04 6.27 22.26
C ALA A 152 -9.69 5.51 23.42
N ASP A 153 -11.03 5.36 23.39
CA ASP A 153 -11.82 4.61 24.38
C ASP A 153 -11.60 3.09 24.30
N ARG A 154 -11.00 2.59 23.21
CA ARG A 154 -10.74 1.17 22.91
C ARG A 154 -9.31 0.73 23.20
N LYS A 155 -8.46 1.58 23.78
CA LYS A 155 -7.03 1.30 24.01
C LYS A 155 -6.76 0.00 24.80
N ASP A 156 -7.62 -0.33 25.73
CA ASP A 156 -7.50 -1.52 26.60
C ASP A 156 -8.31 -2.73 26.06
N SER A 157 -9.07 -2.58 24.96
CA SER A 157 -9.83 -3.67 24.31
C SER A 157 -8.90 -4.67 23.63
N TRP A 158 -9.39 -5.89 23.46
CA TRP A 158 -8.71 -6.96 22.73
C TRP A 158 -9.17 -6.97 21.26
N PRO A 159 -8.36 -7.49 20.30
CA PRO A 159 -8.73 -7.52 18.90
C PRO A 159 -10.08 -8.19 18.58
N HIS A 160 -10.47 -9.20 19.33
CA HIS A 160 -11.75 -9.90 19.14
C HIS A 160 -12.98 -9.08 19.57
N GLU A 161 -12.80 -8.02 20.36
CA GLU A 161 -13.86 -7.10 20.78
C GLU A 161 -14.11 -5.96 19.79
N LEU A 162 -13.29 -5.88 18.72
CA LEU A 162 -13.34 -4.81 17.74
C LEU A 162 -14.06 -5.25 16.46
N SER A 163 -14.74 -4.30 15.80
CA SER A 163 -15.24 -4.48 14.43
C SER A 163 -14.07 -4.61 13.44
N GLY A 164 -14.35 -5.05 12.19
CA GLY A 164 -13.36 -5.13 11.11
C GLY A 164 -12.66 -3.80 10.86
N GLY A 165 -13.45 -2.73 10.69
CA GLY A 165 -12.91 -1.37 10.47
C GLY A 165 -12.12 -0.84 11.66
N GLN A 166 -12.53 -1.14 12.89
CA GLN A 166 -11.77 -0.79 14.09
C GLN A 166 -10.42 -1.51 14.12
N ARG A 167 -10.38 -2.82 13.83
CA ARG A 167 -9.12 -3.58 13.71
C ARG A 167 -8.19 -3.00 12.66
N GLN A 168 -8.75 -2.59 11.50
CA GLN A 168 -7.96 -2.00 10.43
C GLN A 168 -7.36 -0.65 10.84
N ARG A 169 -8.13 0.22 11.48
CA ARG A 169 -7.62 1.50 12.01
C ARG A 169 -6.53 1.31 13.08
N VAL A 170 -6.65 0.29 13.93
CA VAL A 170 -5.56 -0.10 14.86
C VAL A 170 -4.32 -0.58 14.11
N ALA A 171 -4.48 -1.37 13.03
CA ALA A 171 -3.36 -1.82 12.21
C ALA A 171 -2.64 -0.64 11.53
N ILE A 172 -3.38 0.38 11.08
CA ILE A 172 -2.81 1.63 10.57
C ILE A 172 -2.01 2.35 11.66
N CYS A 173 -2.57 2.53 12.88
CA CYS A 173 -1.84 3.14 14.00
C CYS A 173 -0.55 2.38 14.33
N ARG A 174 -0.59 1.04 14.30
CA ARG A 174 0.57 0.16 14.54
C ARG A 174 1.67 0.36 13.49
N ALA A 175 1.30 0.63 12.24
CA ALA A 175 2.29 0.93 11.21
C ALA A 175 2.85 2.35 11.34
N LEU A 176 2.00 3.35 11.63
CA LEU A 176 2.36 4.76 11.74
C LEU A 176 3.30 5.08 12.91
N ILE A 177 3.14 4.40 14.06
CA ILE A 177 3.97 4.68 15.26
C ILE A 177 5.45 4.39 15.07
N LEU A 178 5.80 3.63 14.03
CA LEU A 178 7.18 3.36 13.64
C LEU A 178 7.81 4.50 12.84
N HIS A 179 7.05 5.56 12.49
CA HIS A 179 7.47 6.68 11.65
C HIS A 179 8.02 6.23 10.29
N PRO A 180 7.25 5.45 9.51
CA PRO A 180 7.73 4.92 8.25
C PRO A 180 7.91 6.05 7.22
N GLU A 181 8.95 5.94 6.39
CA GLU A 181 9.17 6.84 5.25
C GLU A 181 8.16 6.60 4.13
N VAL A 182 7.75 5.34 3.97
CA VAL A 182 6.73 4.91 3.01
C VAL A 182 5.74 3.98 3.70
N LEU A 183 4.44 4.18 3.48
CA LEU A 183 3.37 3.35 4.02
C LEU A 183 2.69 2.58 2.89
N LEU A 184 2.64 1.26 3.02
CA LEU A 184 2.06 0.34 2.05
C LEU A 184 0.69 -0.15 2.53
N PHE A 185 -0.31 -0.17 1.64
CA PHE A 185 -1.65 -0.66 1.92
C PHE A 185 -2.01 -1.78 0.93
N ASP A 186 -2.22 -3.00 1.42
CA ASP A 186 -2.57 -4.18 0.62
C ASP A 186 -4.05 -4.53 0.80
N GLU A 187 -4.91 -4.02 -0.08
CA GLU A 187 -6.36 -4.30 -0.14
C GLU A 187 -7.08 -4.17 1.22
N VAL A 188 -6.78 -3.12 1.96
CA VAL A 188 -7.17 -2.94 3.37
C VAL A 188 -8.69 -2.84 3.63
N THR A 189 -9.49 -2.72 2.58
CA THR A 189 -10.96 -2.62 2.65
C THR A 189 -11.68 -3.89 2.22
N ALA A 190 -10.99 -4.87 1.61
CA ALA A 190 -11.62 -6.02 0.94
C ALA A 190 -12.44 -6.95 1.85
N ALA A 191 -12.21 -6.90 3.17
CA ALA A 191 -12.91 -7.73 4.17
C ALA A 191 -13.85 -6.93 5.07
N LEU A 192 -14.23 -5.70 4.66
CA LEU A 192 -15.03 -4.77 5.45
C LEU A 192 -16.44 -4.57 4.88
N ASP A 193 -17.40 -4.32 5.75
CA ASP A 193 -18.71 -3.83 5.36
C ASP A 193 -18.63 -2.40 4.82
N PRO A 194 -19.53 -1.97 3.91
CA PRO A 194 -19.46 -0.67 3.23
C PRO A 194 -19.36 0.55 4.17
N GLU A 195 -20.03 0.52 5.33
CA GLU A 195 -19.94 1.60 6.31
C GLU A 195 -18.54 1.70 6.92
N MET A 196 -17.92 0.55 7.21
CA MET A 196 -16.57 0.47 7.77
C MET A 196 -15.49 0.80 6.74
N VAL A 197 -15.74 0.53 5.44
CA VAL A 197 -14.86 0.92 4.33
C VAL A 197 -14.60 2.42 4.39
N ARG A 198 -15.68 3.23 4.51
CA ARG A 198 -15.57 4.68 4.52
C ARG A 198 -14.68 5.21 5.64
N GLU A 199 -14.86 4.69 6.87
CA GLU A 199 -14.05 5.11 8.02
C GLU A 199 -12.55 4.86 7.83
N VAL A 200 -12.19 3.76 7.16
CA VAL A 200 -10.78 3.43 6.85
C VAL A 200 -10.24 4.33 5.73
N LEU A 201 -11.04 4.56 4.68
CA LEU A 201 -10.66 5.41 3.56
C LEU A 201 -10.49 6.88 3.99
N ASP A 202 -11.32 7.38 4.89
CA ASP A 202 -11.19 8.74 5.44
C ASP A 202 -9.86 8.91 6.20
N VAL A 203 -9.43 7.90 6.98
CA VAL A 203 -8.09 7.91 7.62
C VAL A 203 -6.98 7.94 6.57
N MET A 204 -7.10 7.19 5.48
CA MET A 204 -6.09 7.19 4.41
C MET A 204 -6.02 8.55 3.68
N LEU A 205 -7.16 9.23 3.47
CA LEU A 205 -7.20 10.59 2.92
C LEU A 205 -6.49 11.58 3.84
N GLU A 206 -6.74 11.55 5.16
CA GLU A 206 -6.02 12.39 6.11
C GLU A 206 -4.50 12.17 6.09
N LEU A 207 -4.06 10.92 5.90
CA LEU A 207 -2.64 10.60 5.76
C LEU A 207 -2.05 11.19 4.47
N ALA A 208 -2.77 11.12 3.35
CA ALA A 208 -2.38 11.76 2.10
C ALA A 208 -2.24 13.28 2.26
N ASP A 209 -3.24 13.93 2.86
CA ASP A 209 -3.24 15.37 3.11
C ASP A 209 -2.11 15.79 4.06
N SER A 210 -1.69 14.91 4.98
CA SER A 210 -0.55 15.17 5.85
C SER A 210 0.81 15.01 5.17
N GLY A 211 0.84 14.60 3.88
CA GLY A 211 2.07 14.42 3.10
C GLY A 211 2.79 13.09 3.36
N GLN A 212 2.09 12.07 3.85
CA GLN A 212 2.64 10.73 3.98
C GLN A 212 2.85 10.10 2.59
N THR A 213 4.06 9.63 2.28
CA THR A 213 4.28 8.85 1.06
C THR A 213 3.60 7.50 1.17
N MET A 214 2.74 7.17 0.22
CA MET A 214 1.93 5.95 0.26
C MET A 214 1.96 5.18 -1.05
N LEU A 215 1.94 3.85 -0.94
CA LEU A 215 1.73 2.93 -2.04
C LEU A 215 0.50 2.06 -1.71
N ILE A 216 -0.54 2.13 -2.54
CA ILE A 216 -1.85 1.57 -2.24
C ILE A 216 -2.26 0.56 -3.31
N VAL A 217 -2.59 -0.65 -2.91
CA VAL A 217 -3.32 -1.63 -3.72
C VAL A 217 -4.77 -1.61 -3.29
N THR A 218 -5.69 -1.35 -4.22
CA THR A 218 -7.12 -1.30 -3.93
C THR A 218 -7.96 -1.72 -5.14
N HIS A 219 -9.16 -2.21 -4.87
CA HIS A 219 -10.23 -2.43 -5.85
C HIS A 219 -11.30 -1.34 -5.80
N GLU A 220 -11.18 -0.37 -4.89
CA GLU A 220 -12.07 0.78 -4.76
C GLU A 220 -11.69 1.87 -5.79
N MET A 221 -12.18 1.75 -7.04
CA MET A 221 -11.74 2.62 -8.15
C MET A 221 -12.06 4.11 -7.92
N GLN A 222 -13.20 4.41 -7.29
CA GLN A 222 -13.55 5.81 -6.98
C GLN A 222 -12.63 6.42 -5.93
N PHE A 223 -12.26 5.63 -4.92
CA PHE A 223 -11.26 6.04 -3.94
C PHE A 223 -9.87 6.20 -4.57
N ALA A 224 -9.45 5.23 -5.38
CA ALA A 224 -8.19 5.29 -6.10
C ALA A 224 -8.07 6.58 -6.93
N ARG A 225 -9.13 6.95 -7.67
CA ARG A 225 -9.20 8.21 -8.43
C ARG A 225 -9.11 9.45 -7.54
N ALA A 226 -9.73 9.42 -6.35
CA ALA A 226 -9.76 10.57 -5.44
C ALA A 226 -8.44 10.80 -4.70
N ILE A 227 -7.69 9.73 -4.39
CA ILE A 227 -6.49 9.83 -3.55
C ILE A 227 -5.18 9.82 -4.34
N ALA A 228 -5.15 9.21 -5.53
CA ALA A 228 -3.91 8.97 -6.26
C ALA A 228 -3.34 10.24 -6.89
N ASP A 229 -2.03 10.42 -6.75
CA ASP A 229 -1.22 11.30 -7.60
C ASP A 229 -0.77 10.55 -8.85
N GLN A 230 -0.36 9.29 -8.70
CA GLN A 230 0.16 8.42 -9.76
C GLN A 230 -0.53 7.06 -9.71
N VAL A 231 -0.70 6.43 -10.88
CA VAL A 231 -1.34 5.11 -11.02
C VAL A 231 -0.56 4.21 -11.96
N ILE A 232 -0.47 2.93 -11.62
CA ILE A 232 -0.07 1.88 -12.56
C ILE A 232 -1.15 0.80 -12.67
N LEU A 233 -1.30 0.28 -13.88
CA LEU A 233 -2.01 -0.98 -14.14
C LEU A 233 -0.99 -2.10 -14.22
N LEU A 234 -1.04 -3.02 -13.27
CA LEU A 234 -0.20 -4.21 -13.21
C LEU A 234 -0.98 -5.42 -13.73
N GLU A 235 -0.43 -6.14 -14.71
CA GLU A 235 -1.01 -7.38 -15.24
C GLU A 235 0.09 -8.33 -15.67
N ASP A 236 -0.10 -9.62 -15.46
CA ASP A 236 0.85 -10.69 -15.80
C ASP A 236 2.29 -10.40 -15.34
N GLY A 237 2.42 -9.76 -14.17
CA GLY A 237 3.71 -9.42 -13.59
C GLY A 237 4.43 -8.24 -14.24
N GLY A 238 3.81 -7.53 -15.18
CA GLY A 238 4.35 -6.35 -15.88
C GLY A 238 3.49 -5.11 -15.69
N ILE A 239 4.08 -3.93 -15.90
CA ILE A 239 3.35 -2.66 -15.94
C ILE A 239 2.76 -2.48 -17.34
N VAL A 240 1.44 -2.50 -17.46
CA VAL A 240 0.71 -2.30 -18.72
C VAL A 240 0.57 -0.83 -19.06
N GLU A 241 0.27 -0.01 -18.06
CA GLU A 241 0.16 1.44 -18.17
C GLU A 241 0.63 2.10 -16.90
N ARG A 242 1.31 3.24 -17.03
CA ARG A 242 1.66 4.16 -15.96
C ARG A 242 1.14 5.55 -16.28
N SER A 243 0.59 6.23 -15.31
CA SER A 243 0.21 7.64 -15.41
C SER A 243 0.66 8.40 -14.17
N ASP A 244 1.30 9.55 -14.41
CA ASP A 244 1.64 10.53 -13.37
C ASP A 244 0.49 11.53 -13.13
N ASP A 245 -0.66 11.30 -13.77
CA ASP A 245 -1.92 12.02 -13.63
C ASP A 245 -3.03 10.99 -13.45
N ALA A 246 -3.49 10.83 -12.22
CA ALA A 246 -4.51 9.85 -11.89
C ALA A 246 -5.85 10.14 -12.59
N GLU A 247 -6.27 11.41 -12.66
CA GLU A 247 -7.51 11.78 -13.33
C GLU A 247 -7.50 11.35 -14.82
N ARG A 248 -6.37 11.57 -15.50
CA ARG A 248 -6.17 11.13 -16.89
C ARG A 248 -6.26 9.60 -17.00
N PHE A 249 -5.64 8.86 -16.07
CA PHE A 249 -5.70 7.39 -16.09
C PHE A 249 -7.13 6.88 -16.01
N PHE A 250 -7.95 7.44 -15.12
CA PHE A 250 -9.33 6.98 -14.91
C PHE A 250 -10.32 7.48 -15.96
N THR A 251 -10.04 8.61 -16.65
CA THR A 251 -10.97 9.19 -17.64
C THR A 251 -10.58 8.94 -19.08
N ASN A 252 -9.29 8.90 -19.39
CA ASN A 252 -8.75 8.74 -20.74
C ASN A 252 -7.45 7.94 -20.73
N PRO A 253 -7.49 6.65 -20.36
CA PRO A 253 -6.31 5.78 -20.37
C PRO A 253 -5.75 5.62 -21.78
N THR A 254 -4.43 5.43 -21.89
CA THR A 254 -3.73 5.41 -23.17
C THR A 254 -3.75 4.04 -23.83
N THR A 255 -3.71 2.96 -23.05
CA THR A 255 -3.68 1.60 -23.57
C THR A 255 -5.09 1.02 -23.71
N GLU A 256 -5.33 0.22 -24.74
CA GLU A 256 -6.61 -0.51 -24.92
C GLU A 256 -6.89 -1.44 -23.73
N ARG A 257 -5.83 -2.01 -23.14
CA ARG A 257 -5.98 -2.90 -21.99
C ARG A 257 -6.45 -2.16 -20.74
N ALA A 258 -5.95 -0.94 -20.48
CA ALA A 258 -6.43 -0.11 -19.38
C ALA A 258 -7.87 0.33 -19.58
N LYS A 259 -8.28 0.68 -20.81
CA LYS A 259 -9.69 0.97 -21.13
C LYS A 259 -10.59 -0.23 -20.83
N GLN A 260 -10.21 -1.43 -21.27
CA GLN A 260 -10.95 -2.66 -20.97
C GLN A 260 -11.04 -2.94 -19.47
N PHE A 261 -9.92 -2.76 -18.74
CA PHE A 261 -9.89 -2.96 -17.29
C PHE A 261 -10.84 -2.01 -16.57
N LEU A 262 -10.76 -0.70 -16.84
CA LEU A 262 -11.61 0.31 -16.21
C LEU A 262 -13.09 0.12 -16.56
N HIS A 263 -13.39 -0.26 -17.79
CA HIS A 263 -14.75 -0.54 -18.22
C HIS A 263 -15.43 -1.68 -17.40
N THR A 264 -14.67 -2.58 -16.78
CA THR A 264 -15.25 -3.63 -15.93
C THR A 264 -15.89 -3.08 -14.65
N PHE A 265 -15.53 -1.86 -14.25
CA PHE A 265 -16.06 -1.17 -13.06
C PHE A 265 -17.19 -0.18 -13.40
N GLU A 266 -17.48 0.04 -14.71
CA GLU A 266 -18.60 0.85 -15.17
C GLU A 266 -19.86 -0.02 -15.27
N PHE A 267 -20.85 0.26 -14.45
CA PHE A 267 -22.17 -0.40 -14.53
C PHE A 267 -23.06 0.36 -15.51
N ASP A 268 -23.15 -0.11 -16.77
CA ASP A 268 -24.08 0.45 -17.74
C ASP A 268 -25.43 -0.33 -17.72
N ARG A 269 -26.49 0.31 -17.27
CA ARG A 269 -27.83 -0.27 -17.15
C ARG A 269 -28.52 -0.47 -18.53
N HIS A 270 -28.01 0.16 -19.60
CA HIS A 270 -28.65 0.22 -20.91
C HIS A 270 -28.09 -0.76 -21.95
N ARG A 271 -27.07 -1.54 -21.65
CA ARG A 271 -26.42 -2.44 -22.63
C ARG A 271 -27.23 -3.68 -23.04
N LYS A 272 -28.24 -4.06 -22.25
CA LYS A 272 -29.11 -5.23 -22.59
C LYS A 272 -30.15 -4.97 -23.69
N SER A 273 -30.39 -3.71 -24.05
CA SER A 273 -31.39 -3.38 -25.12
C SER A 273 -30.79 -3.31 -26.53
N ALA A 274 -29.51 -3.04 -26.69
CA ALA A 274 -28.86 -2.95 -28.02
C ALA A 274 -28.55 -4.34 -28.60
N ASP A 275 -28.10 -5.30 -27.79
CA ASP A 275 -27.73 -6.65 -28.22
C ASP A 275 -28.97 -7.54 -28.58
N GLN A 276 -30.15 -7.16 -28.08
CA GLN A 276 -31.41 -7.85 -28.44
C GLN A 276 -32.08 -7.30 -29.73
N SER A 277 -31.79 -6.05 -30.10
CA SER A 277 -32.31 -5.49 -31.35
C SER A 277 -31.57 -6.00 -32.59
N GLU A 278 -30.28 -6.29 -32.50
CA GLU A 278 -29.50 -6.86 -33.60
C GLU A 278 -29.77 -8.36 -33.86
N ARG A 279 -30.30 -9.10 -32.86
CA ARG A 279 -30.69 -10.52 -33.04
C ARG A 279 -32.12 -10.73 -33.52
N SER A 280 -32.93 -9.68 -33.59
CA SER A 280 -34.29 -9.74 -34.10
C SER A 280 -34.44 -9.31 -35.56
N GLU A 281 -33.36 -8.90 -36.23
CA GLU A 281 -33.32 -8.53 -37.65
C GLU A 281 -32.54 -9.51 -38.54
N GLN A 282 -32.18 -10.68 -38.02
CA GLN A 282 -31.67 -11.82 -38.82
C GLN A 282 -32.65 -13.01 -38.71
#